data_88b4b3c277153ab375f6e136391690cf
#
_entry.id   88b4b3c277153ab375f6e136391690cf
#
_cell.length_a   1.000
_cell.length_b   1.000
_cell.length_c   1.000
_cell.angle_alpha   90.00
_cell.angle_beta   90.00
_cell.angle_gamma   90.00
#
_symmetry.space_group_name_H-M   'P 1'
#
loop_
_entity.id
_entity.type
_entity.pdbx_description
1 polymer ?
#
loop_
_entity_poly.entity_id
_entity_poly.type
_entity_poly.pdbx_seq_one_letter_code
_entity_poly.pdbx_strand_id
1 'polypeptide(L)' 'MKAMILAAGRGERMRPLTDHTPKPLLEVAGTPLIGWHLRRLRKAGFTEIVINHAWLGQQIEDTLKDGSAYGVHIAYSP' A
#
# COMPACT_ATOMS: atom_id res chain seq x y z
N MET A 1 12.54 -8.00 10.69
CA MET A 1 11.21 -7.81 11.32
C MET A 1 10.13 -7.69 10.26
N LYS A 2 8.94 -8.14 10.61
CA LYS A 2 7.81 -8.19 9.69
C LYS A 2 6.72 -7.23 10.17
N ALA A 3 6.10 -6.51 9.25
CA ALA A 3 4.98 -5.62 9.54
C ALA A 3 3.80 -5.96 8.65
N MET A 4 2.60 -5.57 9.06
CA MET A 4 1.38 -5.76 8.29
C MET A 4 0.70 -4.43 8.08
N ILE A 5 0.26 -4.18 6.83
CA ILE A 5 -0.55 -3.02 6.49
C ILE A 5 -1.95 -3.51 6.14
N LEU A 6 -2.96 -2.96 6.81
CA LEU A 6 -4.35 -3.26 6.53
C LEU A 6 -4.87 -2.26 5.51
N ALA A 7 -5.01 -2.69 4.27
CA ALA A 7 -5.39 -1.83 3.15
C ALA A 7 -6.72 -2.25 2.53
N ALA A 8 -7.54 -3.03 3.26
CA ALA A 8 -8.78 -3.59 2.72
C ALA A 8 -9.96 -2.62 2.75
N GLY A 9 -9.84 -1.45 3.36
CA GLY A 9 -10.92 -0.49 3.48
C GLY A 9 -11.34 0.10 2.14
N ARG A 10 -12.63 0.38 2.00
CA ARG A 10 -13.20 0.96 0.77
C ARG A 10 -12.75 2.40 0.53
N GLY A 11 -12.43 3.15 1.58
CA GLY A 11 -12.06 4.56 1.46
C GLY A 11 -13.25 5.44 1.12
N GLU A 12 -14.41 5.18 1.69
CA GLU A 12 -15.65 5.87 1.31
C GLU A 12 -15.63 7.36 1.55
N ARG A 13 -14.89 7.81 2.56
CA ARG A 13 -14.75 9.24 2.85
C ARG A 13 -14.01 10.00 1.74
N MET A 14 -13.30 9.28 0.89
CA MET A 14 -12.53 9.87 -0.20
C MET A 14 -13.24 9.78 -1.55
N ARG A 15 -14.47 9.27 -1.57
CA ARG A 15 -15.23 9.19 -2.81
C ARG A 15 -15.50 10.59 -3.38
N PRO A 16 -15.50 10.78 -4.71
CA PRO A 16 -15.41 9.72 -5.73
C PRO A 16 -13.96 9.31 -6.08
N LEU A 17 -12.95 9.84 -5.41
CA LEU A 17 -11.54 9.53 -5.75
C LEU A 17 -11.25 8.03 -5.66
N THR A 18 -11.88 7.32 -4.70
CA THR A 18 -11.65 5.91 -4.49
C THR A 18 -12.57 4.99 -5.28
N ASP A 19 -13.40 5.52 -6.17
CA ASP A 19 -14.26 4.68 -7.00
C ASP A 19 -13.47 3.84 -8.00
N HIS A 20 -12.34 4.35 -8.48
CA HIS A 20 -11.49 3.68 -9.47
C HIS A 20 -10.06 3.44 -8.98
N THR A 21 -9.68 4.06 -7.88
CA THR A 21 -8.33 3.94 -7.31
C THR A 21 -8.47 3.68 -5.82
N PRO A 22 -7.87 2.61 -5.27
CA PRO A 22 -7.95 2.38 -3.82
C PRO A 22 -7.24 3.50 -3.06
N LYS A 23 -7.77 3.84 -1.88
CA LYS A 23 -7.21 4.92 -1.06
C LYS A 23 -5.70 4.85 -0.88
N PRO A 24 -5.10 3.67 -0.62
CA PRO A 24 -3.65 3.59 -0.44
C PRO A 24 -2.84 4.02 -1.65
N LEU A 25 -3.42 4.02 -2.85
CA LEU A 25 -2.74 4.43 -4.07
C LEU A 25 -2.99 5.89 -4.44
N LEU A 26 -3.83 6.61 -3.71
CA LEU A 26 -3.99 8.05 -3.94
C LEU A 26 -2.66 8.73 -3.63
N GLU A 27 -2.21 9.60 -4.53
CA GLU A 27 -0.89 10.21 -4.43
C GLU A 27 -0.89 11.48 -3.61
N VAL A 28 0.16 11.64 -2.79
CA VAL A 28 0.45 12.86 -2.07
C VAL A 28 1.90 13.20 -2.39
N ALA A 29 2.13 14.39 -2.95
CA ALA A 29 3.46 14.83 -3.36
C ALA A 29 4.15 13.82 -4.29
N GLY A 30 3.38 13.25 -5.22
CA GLY A 30 3.90 12.34 -6.24
C GLY A 30 4.16 10.90 -5.78
N THR A 31 3.79 10.57 -4.54
CA THR A 31 3.99 9.23 -4.00
C THR A 31 2.66 8.70 -3.47
N PRO A 32 2.27 7.45 -3.78
CA PRO A 32 1.06 6.87 -3.19
C PRO A 32 1.10 6.90 -1.66
N LEU A 33 -0.06 7.06 -1.03
CA LEU A 33 -0.14 7.07 0.44
C LEU A 33 0.57 5.86 1.05
N ILE A 34 0.34 4.66 0.51
CA ILE A 34 0.98 3.46 1.00
C ILE A 34 2.50 3.51 0.85
N GLY A 35 2.99 4.18 -0.18
CA GLY A 35 4.43 4.36 -0.39
C GLY A 35 5.10 5.12 0.76
N TRP A 36 4.41 6.14 1.29
CA TRP A 36 4.92 6.87 2.45
C TRP A 36 5.02 5.96 3.68
N HIS A 37 4.03 5.09 3.89
CA HIS A 37 4.07 4.12 4.99
C HIS A 37 5.21 3.11 4.81
N LEU A 38 5.42 2.63 3.58
CA LEU A 38 6.50 1.70 3.30
C LEU A 38 7.86 2.33 3.58
N ARG A 39 8.05 3.58 3.19
CA ARG A 39 9.30 4.30 3.46
C ARG A 39 9.55 4.43 4.97
N ARG A 40 8.49 4.74 5.72
CA ARG A 40 8.57 4.87 7.17
C ARG A 40 8.94 3.54 7.82
N LEU A 41 8.28 2.45 7.40
CA LEU A 41 8.55 1.13 7.93
C LEU A 41 9.97 0.68 7.61
N ARG A 42 10.43 0.93 6.39
CA ARG A 42 11.79 0.60 5.99
C ARG A 42 12.82 1.33 6.86
N LYS A 43 12.57 2.61 7.12
CA LYS A 43 13.45 3.42 7.95
C LYS A 43 13.48 2.90 9.40
N ALA A 44 12.37 2.35 9.87
CA ALA A 44 12.27 1.77 11.21
C ALA A 44 12.85 0.34 11.29
N GLY A 45 13.34 -0.20 10.17
CA GLY A 45 13.95 -1.52 10.14
C GLY A 45 13.06 -2.66 9.67
N PHE A 46 11.83 -2.36 9.24
CA PHE A 46 10.92 -3.38 8.72
C PHE A 46 11.16 -3.56 7.23
N THR A 47 11.63 -4.73 6.84
CA THR A 47 11.91 -5.03 5.43
C THR A 47 10.97 -6.08 4.85
N GLU A 48 10.25 -6.82 5.70
CA GLU A 48 9.24 -7.77 5.26
C GLU A 48 7.86 -7.21 5.62
N ILE A 49 7.02 -7.00 4.60
CA ILE A 49 5.72 -6.35 4.75
C ILE A 49 4.65 -7.27 4.20
N VAL A 50 3.57 -7.47 4.96
CA VAL A 50 2.36 -8.14 4.46
C VAL A 50 1.30 -7.07 4.27
N ILE A 51 0.71 -7.00 3.07
CA ILE A 51 -0.37 -6.07 2.78
C ILE A 51 -1.67 -6.86 2.62
N ASN A 52 -2.62 -6.61 3.51
CA ASN A 52 -3.98 -7.15 3.41
C ASN A 52 -4.81 -6.19 2.58
N HIS A 53 -5.39 -6.67 1.48
CA HIS A 53 -6.20 -5.83 0.60
C HIS A 53 -7.48 -6.52 0.19
N ALA A 54 -8.44 -5.75 -0.30
CA ALA A 54 -9.70 -6.25 -0.86
C ALA A 54 -10.17 -5.34 -1.98
N TRP A 55 -10.64 -4.13 -1.67
CA TRP A 55 -11.17 -3.20 -2.66
C TRP A 55 -10.08 -2.75 -3.62
N LEU A 56 -10.25 -3.10 -4.91
CA LEU A 56 -9.29 -2.77 -5.96
C LEU A 56 -7.86 -3.24 -5.63
N GLY A 57 -7.75 -4.36 -4.91
CA GLY A 57 -6.46 -4.86 -4.43
C GLY A 57 -5.48 -5.19 -5.53
N GLN A 58 -5.97 -5.60 -6.71
CA GLN A 58 -5.09 -5.90 -7.82
C GLN A 58 -4.29 -4.67 -8.25
N GLN A 59 -4.89 -3.48 -8.18
CA GLN A 59 -4.17 -2.24 -8.50
C GLN A 59 -3.00 -2.01 -7.53
N ILE A 60 -3.18 -2.37 -6.26
CA ILE A 60 -2.12 -2.24 -5.26
C ILE A 60 -0.95 -3.15 -5.63
N GLU A 61 -1.24 -4.42 -5.96
CA GLU A 61 -0.20 -5.37 -6.37
C GLU A 61 0.49 -4.92 -7.64
N ASP A 62 -0.27 -4.41 -8.63
CA ASP A 62 0.29 -3.96 -9.90
C ASP A 62 1.20 -2.74 -9.73
N THR A 63 0.88 -1.88 -8.77
CA THR A 63 1.63 -0.65 -8.53
C THR A 63 2.90 -0.91 -7.71
N LEU A 64 2.79 -1.68 -6.64
CA LEU A 64 3.89 -1.88 -5.69
C LEU A 64 4.76 -3.09 -6.03
N LYS A 65 4.21 -4.04 -6.79
CA LYS A 65 4.89 -5.28 -7.17
C LYS A 65 5.47 -5.95 -5.92
N ASP A 66 6.75 -6.30 -5.92
CA ASP A 66 7.38 -6.96 -4.78
C ASP A 66 7.91 -5.99 -3.72
N GLY A 67 7.74 -4.69 -3.92
CA GLY A 67 8.18 -3.67 -2.98
C GLY A 67 9.64 -3.25 -3.11
N SER A 68 10.36 -3.78 -4.10
CA SER A 68 11.79 -3.48 -4.24
C SER A 68 12.06 -1.99 -4.45
N ALA A 69 11.13 -1.26 -5.07
CA ALA A 69 11.27 0.19 -5.26
C ALA A 69 11.30 0.96 -3.94
N TYR A 70 10.80 0.37 -2.86
CA TYR A 70 10.79 0.96 -1.53
C TYR A 70 11.79 0.29 -0.58
N GLY A 71 12.60 -0.65 -1.11
CA GLY A 71 13.58 -1.34 -0.30
C GLY A 71 12.99 -2.37 0.65
N VAL A 72 11.79 -2.87 0.37
CA VAL A 72 11.10 -3.87 1.19
C VAL A 72 10.68 -5.06 0.32
N HIS A 73 10.28 -6.13 0.96
CA HIS A 73 9.70 -7.31 0.30
C HIS A 73 8.24 -7.42 0.73
N ILE A 74 7.32 -7.39 -0.23
CA ILE A 74 5.89 -7.40 0.05
C ILE A 74 5.27 -8.74 -0.29
N ALA A 75 4.49 -9.27 0.64
CA ALA A 75 3.58 -10.39 0.43
C ALA A 75 2.16 -9.86 0.55
N TYR A 76 1.26 -10.34 -0.30
CA TYR A 76 -0.12 -9.86 -0.33
C TYR A 76 -1.07 -10.89 0.24
N SER A 77 -2.07 -10.41 0.98
CA SER A 77 -3.12 -11.23 1.56
C SER A 77 -4.47 -10.64 1.15
N PRO A 78 -5.17 -11.25 0.20
CA PRO A 78 -6.48 -10.74 -0.22
C PRO A 78 -7.55 -10.92 0.84
#